data_140464fb41225eac1e1c8e3c89fae642
#
_entry.id   140464fb41225eac1e1c8e3c89fae642
#
_cell.length_a   1.000
_cell.length_b   1.000
_cell.length_c   1.000
_cell.angle_alpha   90.00
_cell.angle_beta   90.00
_cell.angle_gamma   90.00
#
_symmetry.space_group_name_H-M   'P 1'
#
loop_
_entity.id
_entity.type
_entity.pdbx_description
1 polymer ?
#
loop_
_entity_poly.entity_id
_entity_poly.type
_entity_poly.pdbx_seq_one_letter_code
_entity_poly.pdbx_strand_id
1 'polypeptide(L)'
;MAWWDKLGLGPRLVRPAQVYTAATTPMFAAVGDILLTSIEGEVVGADPIPGGVGNCSLETGGGDIATAVAIAADLVGQRYSVLTSGGALIVAGPPLGNLQEPVMIPDGETIDCTITALTTDPATIEWRMHYLPVSPGAYVALV
;
A
#
# COMPACT_ATOMS: atom_id res chain seq x y z
N MET A 1 5.73 -15.64 18.75
CA MET A 1 4.78 -15.57 17.62
C MET A 1 3.94 -14.31 17.82
N ALA A 2 3.98 -13.44 16.87
CA ALA A 2 3.21 -12.20 16.93
C ALA A 2 1.70 -12.52 16.74
N TRP A 3 0.81 -11.66 17.24
CA TRP A 3 -0.63 -11.91 17.18
C TRP A 3 -1.18 -12.00 15.73
N TRP A 4 -0.56 -11.28 14.79
CA TRP A 4 -0.93 -11.33 13.36
C TRP A 4 -0.58 -12.66 12.70
N ASP A 5 0.43 -13.38 13.17
CA ASP A 5 0.73 -14.73 12.69
C ASP A 5 -0.43 -15.69 12.97
N LYS A 6 -1.18 -15.40 14.04
CA LYS A 6 -2.37 -16.17 14.42
C LYS A 6 -3.58 -15.90 13.53
N LEU A 7 -3.57 -14.77 12.81
CA LEU A 7 -4.62 -14.42 11.85
C LEU A 7 -4.40 -15.04 10.47
N GLY A 8 -3.26 -15.71 10.24
CA GLY A 8 -2.93 -16.30 8.94
C GLY A 8 -2.68 -15.27 7.83
N LEU A 9 -2.37 -14.02 8.20
CA LEU A 9 -2.06 -12.96 7.24
C LEU A 9 -0.65 -13.08 6.63
N GLY A 10 0.19 -13.93 7.25
CA GLY A 10 1.57 -14.13 6.82
C GLY A 10 2.55 -13.08 7.35
N PRO A 11 3.80 -13.10 6.88
CA PRO A 11 4.83 -12.16 7.26
C PRO A 11 4.42 -10.71 7.02
N ARG A 12 4.84 -9.83 7.92
CA ARG A 12 4.66 -8.39 7.78
C ARG A 12 5.92 -7.76 7.24
N LEU A 13 5.75 -6.87 6.26
CA LEU A 13 6.81 -6.02 5.73
C LEU A 13 6.41 -4.56 5.85
N VAL A 14 7.33 -3.72 6.26
CA VAL A 14 7.13 -2.28 6.38
C VAL A 14 8.08 -1.58 5.43
N ARG A 15 7.53 -0.75 4.55
CA ARG A 15 8.30 0.25 3.84
C ARG A 15 8.32 1.50 4.71
N PRO A 16 9.50 1.92 5.20
CA PRO A 16 9.61 3.11 6.04
C PRO A 16 9.01 4.34 5.37
N ALA A 17 8.66 5.32 6.18
CA ALA A 17 8.14 6.60 5.72
C ALA A 17 8.98 7.16 4.57
N GLN A 18 8.33 7.45 3.47
CA GLN A 18 8.93 7.98 2.26
C GLN A 18 8.12 9.16 1.74
N VAL A 19 8.83 10.09 1.15
CA VAL A 19 8.24 11.21 0.42
C VAL A 19 7.85 10.73 -0.98
N TYR A 20 6.58 10.90 -1.32
CA TYR A 20 6.03 10.56 -2.64
C TYR A 20 5.74 11.84 -3.42
N THR A 21 6.15 11.86 -4.67
CA THR A 21 5.90 12.93 -5.63
C THR A 21 4.93 12.45 -6.71
N ALA A 22 4.54 13.31 -7.65
CA ALA A 22 3.69 12.94 -8.78
C ALA A 22 4.41 11.95 -9.70
N ALA A 23 4.34 10.68 -9.36
CA ALA A 23 4.97 9.58 -10.08
C ALA A 23 4.41 8.25 -9.61
N THR A 24 4.67 7.22 -10.38
CA THR A 24 4.56 5.82 -9.94
C THR A 24 5.86 5.44 -9.24
N THR A 25 5.76 5.05 -7.99
CA THR A 25 6.91 4.68 -7.15
C THR A 25 6.80 3.22 -6.75
N PRO A 26 7.70 2.35 -7.20
CA PRO A 26 7.78 0.98 -6.73
C PRO A 26 8.09 0.93 -5.24
N MET A 27 7.36 0.10 -4.51
CA MET A 27 7.52 -0.02 -3.05
C MET A 27 8.01 -1.39 -2.64
N PHE A 28 7.44 -2.42 -3.22
CA PHE A 28 7.70 -3.81 -2.89
C PHE A 28 7.84 -4.61 -4.17
N ALA A 29 8.75 -5.56 -4.20
CA ALA A 29 8.96 -6.47 -5.34
C ALA A 29 8.72 -7.92 -4.91
N ALA A 30 7.88 -8.64 -5.64
CA ALA A 30 7.66 -10.06 -5.43
C ALA A 30 8.81 -10.87 -6.06
N VAL A 31 9.39 -11.78 -5.29
CA VAL A 31 10.32 -12.80 -5.76
C VAL A 31 9.67 -14.14 -5.55
N GLY A 32 9.24 -14.76 -6.63
CA GLY A 32 8.26 -15.85 -6.62
C GLY A 32 6.83 -15.35 -6.42
N ASP A 33 5.85 -16.21 -6.70
CA ASP A 33 4.45 -15.86 -6.56
C ASP A 33 4.07 -15.67 -5.09
N ILE A 34 3.39 -14.59 -4.80
CA ILE A 34 2.88 -14.29 -3.45
C ILE A 34 1.39 -13.99 -3.48
N LEU A 35 0.72 -14.19 -2.36
CA LEU A 35 -0.64 -13.73 -2.12
C LEU A 35 -0.58 -12.53 -1.17
N LEU A 36 -0.87 -11.33 -1.68
CA LEU A 36 -1.00 -10.12 -0.86
C LEU A 36 -2.28 -10.23 -0.03
N THR A 37 -2.14 -10.32 1.28
CA THR A 37 -3.28 -10.51 2.19
C THR A 37 -3.75 -9.21 2.83
N SER A 38 -2.88 -8.24 2.97
CA SER A 38 -3.25 -6.87 3.35
C SER A 38 -2.18 -5.86 2.93
N ILE A 39 -2.61 -4.64 2.64
CA ILE A 39 -1.73 -3.49 2.49
C ILE A 39 -2.40 -2.26 3.09
N GLU A 40 -1.65 -1.48 3.84
CA GLU A 40 -2.12 -0.29 4.51
C GLU A 40 -1.08 0.82 4.42
N GLY A 41 -1.50 2.03 4.10
CA GLY A 41 -0.69 3.24 4.17
C GLY A 41 -1.12 4.12 5.34
N GLU A 42 -0.19 4.89 5.88
CA GLU A 42 -0.44 5.89 6.91
C GLU A 42 0.29 7.18 6.57
N VAL A 43 -0.43 8.30 6.59
CA VAL A 43 0.18 9.63 6.47
C VAL A 43 1.01 9.87 7.72
N VAL A 44 2.31 10.08 7.52
CA VAL A 44 3.28 10.27 8.59
C VAL A 44 4.09 11.53 8.33
N GLY A 45 4.85 11.98 9.33
CA GLY A 45 5.64 13.20 9.23
C GLY A 45 5.14 14.29 10.19
N ALA A 46 5.65 15.49 10.03
CA ALA A 46 5.27 16.63 10.88
C ALA A 46 4.01 17.35 10.38
N ASP A 47 3.75 17.29 9.09
CA ASP A 47 2.71 18.06 8.42
C ASP A 47 1.70 17.17 7.67
N PRO A 48 0.45 17.62 7.54
CA PRO A 48 -0.54 17.01 6.69
C PRO A 48 -0.11 16.95 5.22
N ILE A 49 -0.77 16.11 4.43
CA ILE A 49 -0.63 16.16 2.97
C ILE A 49 -1.09 17.53 2.47
N PRO A 50 -0.30 18.22 1.65
CA PRO A 50 -0.70 19.52 1.11
C PRO A 50 -1.99 19.44 0.28
N GLY A 51 -2.78 20.50 0.34
CA GLY A 51 -4.07 20.56 -0.36
C GLY A 51 -3.98 20.53 -1.89
N GLY A 52 -2.78 20.64 -2.46
CA GLY A 52 -2.54 20.51 -3.90
C GLY A 52 -2.15 19.12 -4.37
N VAL A 53 -1.98 18.15 -3.46
CA VAL A 53 -1.74 16.76 -3.81
C VAL A 53 -3.05 16.13 -4.26
N GLY A 54 -3.05 15.43 -5.40
CA GLY A 54 -4.26 14.91 -5.99
C GLY A 54 -4.70 13.55 -5.46
N ASN A 55 -4.42 12.50 -6.21
CA ASN A 55 -4.93 11.15 -5.94
C ASN A 55 -3.80 10.16 -5.69
N CYS A 56 -4.11 9.13 -4.90
CA CYS A 56 -3.24 7.98 -4.66
C CYS A 56 -3.93 6.69 -5.09
N SER A 57 -3.23 5.85 -5.83
CA SER A 57 -3.63 4.48 -6.18
C SER A 57 -2.53 3.48 -5.85
N LEU A 58 -2.90 2.21 -5.80
CA LEU A 58 -1.97 1.09 -5.69
C LEU A 58 -2.09 0.21 -6.94
N GLU A 59 -0.97 -0.09 -7.54
CA GLU A 59 -0.90 -0.79 -8.82
C GLU A 59 0.12 -1.95 -8.76
N THR A 60 -0.03 -2.88 -9.68
CA THR A 60 0.97 -3.87 -10.05
C THR A 60 1.01 -3.93 -11.57
N GLY A 61 2.01 -4.56 -12.17
CA GLY A 61 2.10 -4.70 -13.63
C GLY A 61 0.89 -5.35 -14.28
N GLY A 62 0.10 -6.10 -13.51
CA GLY A 62 -1.16 -6.72 -13.94
C GLY A 62 -2.41 -5.85 -13.82
N GLY A 63 -2.32 -4.65 -13.25
CA GLY A 63 -3.46 -3.74 -13.08
C GLY A 63 -3.60 -3.15 -11.67
N ASP A 64 -4.74 -2.54 -11.40
CA ASP A 64 -5.01 -1.89 -10.12
C ASP A 64 -5.19 -2.90 -8.98
N ILE A 65 -4.42 -2.73 -7.92
CA ILE A 65 -4.71 -3.32 -6.61
C ILE A 65 -5.81 -2.50 -5.94
N ALA A 66 -5.70 -1.18 -6.02
CA ALA A 66 -6.74 -0.25 -5.59
C ALA A 66 -6.76 0.98 -6.49
N THR A 67 -7.94 1.35 -6.96
CA THR A 67 -8.15 2.56 -7.77
C THR A 67 -7.94 3.82 -6.94
N ALA A 68 -7.70 4.92 -7.64
CA ALA A 68 -7.30 6.19 -7.03
C ALA A 68 -8.37 6.78 -6.10
N VAL A 69 -7.90 7.35 -5.00
CA VAL A 69 -8.68 8.17 -4.08
C VAL A 69 -8.00 9.52 -3.88
N ALA A 70 -8.79 10.57 -3.66
CA ALA A 70 -8.26 11.88 -3.31
C ALA A 70 -7.61 11.83 -1.92
N ILE A 71 -6.39 12.36 -1.82
CA ILE A 71 -5.60 12.41 -0.58
C ILE A 71 -5.22 13.84 -0.18
N ALA A 72 -5.70 14.83 -0.94
CA ALA A 72 -5.43 16.25 -0.69
C ALA A 72 -5.89 16.67 0.71
N ALA A 73 -5.02 17.34 1.44
CA ALA A 73 -5.25 17.82 2.80
C ALA A 73 -5.50 16.74 3.85
N ASP A 74 -5.18 15.47 3.57
CA ASP A 74 -5.29 14.41 4.56
C ASP A 74 -4.33 14.63 5.73
N LEU A 75 -4.84 14.43 6.94
CA LEU A 75 -4.12 14.72 8.17
C LEU A 75 -3.10 13.61 8.50
N VAL A 76 -2.08 13.96 9.27
CA VAL A 76 -1.16 12.99 9.86
C VAL A 76 -1.95 11.96 10.69
N GLY A 77 -1.65 10.68 10.49
CA GLY A 77 -2.37 9.57 11.08
C GLY A 77 -3.55 9.06 10.24
N GLN A 78 -3.90 9.76 9.14
CA GLN A 78 -4.87 9.26 8.17
C GLN A 78 -4.37 7.96 7.55
N ARG A 79 -5.27 6.98 7.39
CA ARG A 79 -4.93 5.66 6.87
C ARG A 79 -5.63 5.35 5.58
N TYR A 80 -4.92 4.60 4.74
CA TYR A 80 -5.40 4.07 3.47
C TYR A 80 -5.37 2.57 3.51
N SER A 81 -6.46 1.92 3.11
CA SER A 81 -6.54 0.46 3.08
C SER A 81 -7.25 -0.03 1.83
N VAL A 82 -7.00 -1.27 1.48
CA VAL A 82 -7.66 -1.98 0.38
C VAL A 82 -8.67 -2.94 0.98
N LEU A 83 -9.89 -2.94 0.49
CA LEU A 83 -10.91 -3.91 0.87
C LEU A 83 -11.10 -4.95 -0.25
N THR A 84 -11.33 -4.46 -1.45
CA THR A 84 -11.62 -5.28 -2.63
C THR A 84 -10.58 -4.99 -3.70
N SER A 85 -10.03 -6.02 -4.31
CA SER A 85 -9.10 -5.88 -5.44
C SER A 85 -9.74 -5.09 -6.58
N GLY A 86 -9.04 -4.07 -7.07
CA GLY A 86 -9.55 -3.14 -8.09
C GLY A 86 -10.64 -2.18 -7.61
N GLY A 87 -11.03 -2.23 -6.33
CA GLY A 87 -11.90 -1.22 -5.71
C GLY A 87 -11.14 0.05 -5.34
N ALA A 88 -11.85 1.09 -4.95
CA ALA A 88 -11.22 2.33 -4.50
C ALA A 88 -10.42 2.11 -3.21
N LEU A 89 -9.29 2.80 -3.10
CA LEU A 89 -8.55 2.88 -1.86
C LEU A 89 -9.44 3.54 -0.79
N ILE A 90 -9.54 2.93 0.38
CA ILE A 90 -10.39 3.44 1.45
C ILE A 90 -9.61 4.42 2.30
N VAL A 91 -10.13 5.64 2.42
CA VAL A 91 -9.59 6.69 3.29
C VAL A 91 -10.37 6.69 4.61
N ALA A 92 -9.64 6.76 5.72
CA ALA A 92 -10.20 6.84 7.07
C ALA A 92 -11.19 5.73 7.43
N GLY A 93 -10.69 4.71 7.96
CA GLY A 93 -11.46 3.80 8.81
C GLY A 93 -10.65 3.49 10.04
N PRO A 94 -11.26 3.15 11.15
CA PRO A 94 -10.49 2.56 12.22
C PRO A 94 -9.76 1.33 11.64
N PRO A 95 -8.52 1.08 12.05
CA PRO A 95 -7.72 -0.05 11.53
C PRO A 95 -8.27 -1.41 11.92
N LEU A 96 -9.43 -1.43 12.50
CA LEU A 96 -10.04 -2.63 13.08
C LEU A 96 -10.96 -3.28 12.05
N GLY A 97 -10.44 -4.29 11.38
CA GLY A 97 -11.25 -5.36 10.87
C GLY A 97 -11.61 -5.35 9.39
N ASN A 98 -11.05 -4.51 8.57
CA ASN A 98 -11.19 -4.68 7.13
C ASN A 98 -10.23 -5.77 6.64
N LEU A 99 -10.73 -6.98 6.52
CA LEU A 99 -10.00 -8.03 5.82
C LEU A 99 -9.99 -7.69 4.34
N GLN A 100 -8.80 -7.45 3.81
CA GLN A 100 -8.60 -7.26 2.38
C GLN A 100 -8.91 -8.55 1.63
N GLU A 101 -9.56 -8.44 0.47
CA GLU A 101 -9.60 -9.53 -0.49
C GLU A 101 -8.17 -9.83 -0.96
N PRO A 102 -7.69 -11.08 -0.81
CA PRO A 102 -6.32 -11.41 -1.20
C PRO A 102 -6.09 -11.22 -2.70
N VAL A 103 -4.92 -10.69 -3.05
CA VAL A 103 -4.51 -10.45 -4.43
C VAL A 103 -3.27 -11.26 -4.77
N MET A 104 -3.31 -12.01 -5.86
CA MET A 104 -2.14 -12.72 -6.38
C MET A 104 -1.18 -11.73 -7.05
N ILE A 105 0.06 -11.71 -6.60
CA ILE A 105 1.15 -10.94 -7.22
C ILE A 105 2.15 -11.95 -7.78
N PRO A 106 2.27 -12.01 -9.12
CA PRO A 106 3.20 -12.93 -9.78
C PRO A 106 4.67 -12.60 -9.53
N ASP A 107 5.52 -13.59 -9.75
CA ASP A 107 6.98 -13.43 -9.72
C ASP A 107 7.45 -12.28 -10.62
N GLY A 108 8.32 -11.44 -10.09
CA GLY A 108 8.91 -10.29 -10.77
C GLY A 108 8.04 -9.03 -10.83
N GLU A 109 6.79 -9.09 -10.36
CA GLU A 109 5.93 -7.91 -10.28
C GLU A 109 6.25 -7.04 -9.08
N THR A 110 6.01 -5.73 -9.22
CA THR A 110 6.10 -4.78 -8.13
C THR A 110 4.72 -4.36 -7.63
N ILE A 111 4.65 -3.91 -6.40
CA ILE A 111 3.52 -3.19 -5.83
C ILE A 111 3.93 -1.73 -5.76
N ASP A 112 3.23 -0.90 -6.50
CA ASP A 112 3.57 0.48 -6.77
C ASP A 112 2.53 1.42 -6.14
N CYS A 113 3.00 2.55 -5.62
CA CYS A 113 2.17 3.68 -5.23
C CYS A 113 2.23 4.73 -6.34
N THR A 114 1.09 5.05 -6.93
CA THR A 114 0.98 6.10 -7.95
C THR A 114 0.27 7.31 -7.37
N ILE A 115 0.96 8.44 -7.38
CA ILE A 115 0.41 9.75 -7.00
C ILE A 115 0.24 10.58 -8.27
N THR A 116 -0.96 11.12 -8.48
CA THR A 116 -1.29 11.95 -9.65
C THR A 116 -1.71 13.36 -9.22
N ALA A 117 -1.61 14.31 -10.14
CA ALA A 117 -2.07 15.69 -9.99
C ALA A 117 -1.42 16.41 -8.81
N LEU A 118 -0.09 16.44 -8.78
CA LEU A 118 0.66 17.19 -7.78
C LEU A 118 0.84 18.65 -8.14
N THR A 119 0.66 19.49 -7.16
CA THR A 119 1.43 20.71 -7.00
C THR A 119 2.77 20.37 -6.31
N THR A 120 3.59 21.36 -6.02
CA THR A 120 5.00 21.22 -5.63
C THR A 120 5.28 20.47 -4.31
N ASP A 121 4.27 20.10 -3.55
CA ASP A 121 4.46 19.61 -2.19
C ASP A 121 4.25 18.09 -2.09
N PRO A 122 5.17 17.36 -1.46
CA PRO A 122 5.13 15.91 -1.39
C PRO A 122 4.19 15.38 -0.30
N ALA A 123 3.70 14.16 -0.51
CA ALA A 123 3.03 13.37 0.53
C ALA A 123 4.04 12.46 1.22
N THR A 124 4.03 12.39 2.53
CA THR A 124 4.86 11.43 3.29
C THR A 124 3.99 10.32 3.83
N ILE A 125 4.21 9.11 3.34
CA ILE A 125 3.39 7.93 3.66
C ILE A 125 4.31 6.78 4.05
N GLU A 126 3.93 6.04 5.08
CA GLU A 126 4.49 4.73 5.42
C GLU A 126 3.55 3.64 4.95
N TRP A 127 4.05 2.64 4.24
CA TRP A 127 3.28 1.50 3.77
C TRP A 127 3.65 0.23 4.52
N ARG A 128 2.65 -0.57 4.86
CA ARG A 128 2.79 -1.86 5.53
C ARG A 128 2.00 -2.90 4.76
N MET A 129 2.56 -4.10 4.62
CA MET A 129 1.86 -5.20 3.97
C MET A 129 2.05 -6.52 4.71
N HIS A 130 1.11 -7.43 4.46
CA HIS A 130 1.24 -8.85 4.81
C HIS A 130 1.06 -9.68 3.53
N TYR A 131 1.75 -10.79 3.46
CA TYR A 131 1.68 -11.69 2.32
C TYR A 131 1.88 -13.14 2.72
N LEU A 132 1.41 -14.06 1.89
CA LEU A 132 1.68 -15.48 1.98
C LEU A 132 2.51 -15.92 0.77
N PRO A 133 3.64 -16.61 0.96
CA PRO A 133 4.36 -17.25 -0.14
C PRO A 133 3.46 -18.30 -0.80
N VAL A 134 3.35 -18.27 -2.12
CA VAL A 134 2.62 -19.26 -2.93
C VAL A 134 3.62 -20.23 -3.58
N SER A 135 4.65 -19.68 -4.21
CA SER A 135 5.76 -20.51 -4.71
C SER A 135 6.73 -20.87 -3.59
N PRO A 136 7.35 -22.04 -3.62
CA PRO A 136 8.38 -22.42 -2.64
C PRO A 136 9.52 -21.38 -2.61
N GLY A 137 9.79 -20.83 -1.42
CA GLY A 137 10.84 -19.85 -1.23
C GLY A 137 10.50 -18.42 -1.68
N ALA A 138 9.24 -18.17 -2.07
CA ALA A 138 8.80 -16.82 -2.43
C ALA A 138 8.89 -15.84 -1.24
N TYR A 139 9.27 -14.62 -1.53
CA TYR A 139 9.36 -13.54 -0.55
C TYR A 139 9.12 -12.18 -1.21
N VAL A 140 8.99 -11.15 -0.39
CA VAL A 140 8.89 -9.76 -0.86
C VAL A 140 10.11 -8.98 -0.42
N ALA A 141 10.69 -8.24 -1.35
CA ALA A 141 11.79 -7.30 -1.10
C ALA A 141 11.27 -5.85 -1.12
N LEU A 142 11.93 -4.99 -0.36
CA LEU A 142 11.78 -3.54 -0.52
C LEU A 142 12.53 -3.07 -1.76
N VAL A 143 11.93 -2.14 -2.51
CA VAL A 143 12.53 -1.54 -3.71
C VAL A 143 13.06 -0.15 -3.40
#